data_dd907e77bb4173984584777cbe437dd8
#
_entry.id   dd907e77bb4173984584777cbe437dd8
#
_cell.length_a   1.000
_cell.length_b   1.000
_cell.length_c   1.000
_cell.angle_alpha   90.00
_cell.angle_beta   90.00
_cell.angle_gamma   90.00
#
_symmetry.space_group_name_H-M   'P 1'
#
loop_
_entity.id
_entity.type
_entity.pdbx_description
1 polymer ?
#
loop_
_entity_poly.entity_id
_entity_poly.type
_entity_poly.pdbx_seq_one_letter_code
_entity_poly.pdbx_strand_id
1 'polypeptide(L)'
;MSAPRVTTAPKVVAVTESSPAALSGLRSGDELLSLNGRSPRDVIEYSLLVDEPDLDLVVRRRGLAEPFTVEIRKDAGEPLGIEVSSAVFDRVRTCDNHCEFCFIHQLPKGMRRSLSMKDDDYRLSFLYGNFTTLTRFTEMDLERVITERLSPLFVSIHATDPDVRAGLLRNRRGATSLRWLSALLENDIEVHGQIVVCPGRNDGAILEDTLAGVLDRYPGLATVACVPLGVSTFSHEDAMRPHTVDEAGAVCDLVERWQQTFLECIGRRMVFAADEYYLMAERPFPPAVTYEGFPQHENGLGMARAFEAAFGGDEHAALGVRPGFFAAVDGAPAAGYRAPRTTDDMAGAPETLASDDSDTAGTDRRPVAILTGEYGARVLEPLINSLGRDDIRLIPVENHFFGGNIGVSGLLTGTDLVAVLAEQPEGHRYLLPDSCLSEGRFLDDLTLADLPRSVEVVPTDGLSLRRALEGTTPQNPNTPSASTPARVPVTLGAPR
;
A
#
# COMPACT_ATOMS: atom_id res chain seq x y z
N MET A 1 27.08 26.18 -5.39
CA MET A 1 27.32 25.24 -4.26
C MET A 1 25.99 25.08 -3.54
N SER A 2 25.37 23.91 -3.68
CA SER A 2 24.11 23.57 -2.98
C SER A 2 24.40 23.46 -1.49
N ALA A 3 23.51 24.02 -0.64
CA ALA A 3 23.62 23.85 0.81
C ALA A 3 23.64 22.37 1.18
N PRO A 4 24.42 21.95 2.19
CA PRO A 4 24.46 20.56 2.60
C PRO A 4 23.04 20.11 2.98
N ARG A 5 22.56 19.02 2.35
CA ARG A 5 21.29 18.39 2.71
C ARG A 5 21.43 17.88 4.14
N VAL A 6 20.53 18.34 5.01
CA VAL A 6 20.46 17.82 6.39
C VAL A 6 19.85 16.42 6.30
N THR A 7 20.70 15.40 6.30
CA THR A 7 20.27 14.01 6.43
C THR A 7 20.01 13.72 7.92
N THR A 8 18.87 13.14 8.21
CA THR A 8 18.63 12.56 9.53
C THR A 8 19.24 11.17 9.53
N ALA A 9 20.27 10.95 10.34
CA ALA A 9 20.90 9.64 10.40
C ALA A 9 19.86 8.55 10.72
N PRO A 10 19.78 7.45 9.95
CA PRO A 10 18.86 6.37 10.25
C PRO A 10 19.19 5.75 11.60
N LYS A 11 18.15 5.42 12.38
CA LYS A 11 18.30 4.74 13.67
C LYS A 11 18.09 3.25 13.48
N VAL A 12 18.90 2.46 14.14
CA VAL A 12 18.69 1.02 14.26
C VAL A 12 17.50 0.80 15.20
N VAL A 13 16.43 0.15 14.74
CA VAL A 13 15.27 -0.19 15.56
C VAL A 13 15.33 -1.63 16.06
N ALA A 14 15.87 -2.55 15.26
CA ALA A 14 16.08 -3.93 15.65
C ALA A 14 17.40 -4.47 15.11
N VAL A 15 17.98 -5.45 15.79
CA VAL A 15 19.19 -6.18 15.38
C VAL A 15 18.90 -7.66 15.46
N THR A 16 19.12 -8.38 14.38
CA THR A 16 18.94 -9.84 14.31
C THR A 16 20.01 -10.53 15.14
N GLU A 17 19.65 -11.47 15.99
CA GLU A 17 20.58 -12.28 16.77
C GLU A 17 21.57 -13.02 15.85
N SER A 18 22.80 -13.11 16.30
CA SER A 18 23.90 -13.78 15.58
C SER A 18 24.22 -13.19 14.19
N SER A 19 23.63 -12.04 13.82
CA SER A 19 23.95 -11.34 12.58
C SER A 19 25.33 -10.66 12.65
N PRO A 20 25.93 -10.28 11.50
CA PRO A 20 27.14 -9.46 11.46
C PRO A 20 27.04 -8.20 12.31
N ALA A 21 25.90 -7.54 12.33
CA ALA A 21 25.63 -6.37 13.16
C ALA A 21 25.67 -6.69 14.66
N ALA A 22 25.00 -7.78 15.09
CA ALA A 22 24.98 -8.21 16.49
C ALA A 22 26.38 -8.59 16.96
N LEU A 23 27.11 -9.38 16.17
CA LEU A 23 28.47 -9.80 16.48
C LEU A 23 29.46 -8.65 16.57
N SER A 24 29.22 -7.56 15.84
CA SER A 24 30.02 -6.33 15.87
C SER A 24 29.58 -5.34 16.96
N GLY A 25 28.55 -5.68 17.73
CA GLY A 25 28.09 -4.89 18.89
C GLY A 25 27.20 -3.72 18.56
N LEU A 26 26.57 -3.69 17.37
CA LEU A 26 25.49 -2.76 17.06
C LEU A 26 24.25 -3.06 17.95
N ARG A 27 23.49 -2.02 18.26
CA ARG A 27 22.32 -2.12 19.16
C ARG A 27 21.17 -1.26 18.65
N SER A 28 19.96 -1.64 19.04
CA SER A 28 18.80 -0.76 18.89
C SER A 28 19.08 0.61 19.54
N GLY A 29 18.66 1.66 18.85
CA GLY A 29 18.90 3.05 19.23
C GLY A 29 20.20 3.67 18.68
N ASP A 30 21.08 2.89 18.04
CA ASP A 30 22.26 3.43 17.36
C ASP A 30 21.86 4.25 16.14
N GLU A 31 22.52 5.37 15.89
CA GLU A 31 22.33 6.19 14.69
C GLU A 31 23.49 5.95 13.73
N LEU A 32 23.19 5.58 12.47
CA LEU A 32 24.19 5.34 11.45
C LEU A 32 24.56 6.62 10.71
N LEU A 33 25.71 7.21 11.00
CA LEU A 33 26.15 8.47 10.41
C LEU A 33 26.72 8.29 9.01
N SER A 34 27.50 7.21 8.80
CA SER A 34 28.03 6.86 7.49
C SER A 34 28.37 5.37 7.40
N LEU A 35 28.36 4.85 6.19
CA LEU A 35 28.80 3.52 5.78
C LEU A 35 29.90 3.71 4.72
N ASN A 36 31.10 3.19 4.96
CA ASN A 36 32.26 3.37 4.07
C ASN A 36 32.48 4.86 3.67
N GLY A 37 32.31 5.78 4.64
CA GLY A 37 32.46 7.22 4.45
C GLY A 37 31.28 7.89 3.71
N ARG A 38 30.23 7.18 3.34
CA ARG A 38 29.02 7.71 2.67
C ARG A 38 27.83 7.73 3.63
N SER A 39 27.08 8.83 3.63
CA SER A 39 25.82 8.93 4.39
C SER A 39 24.67 8.59 3.45
N PRO A 40 24.00 7.43 3.65
CA PRO A 40 22.92 7.03 2.75
C PRO A 40 21.74 7.99 2.84
N ARG A 41 21.04 8.21 1.73
CA ARG A 41 19.88 9.10 1.64
C ARG A 41 18.55 8.38 1.92
N ASP A 42 18.55 7.07 1.72
CA ASP A 42 17.39 6.20 1.82
C ASP A 42 17.81 4.73 1.96
N VAL A 43 16.85 3.84 2.17
CA VAL A 43 17.10 2.39 2.29
C VAL A 43 17.61 1.77 1.00
N ILE A 44 17.36 2.38 -0.17
CA ILE A 44 17.85 1.88 -1.45
C ILE A 44 19.37 2.02 -1.48
N GLU A 45 19.88 3.23 -1.22
CA GLU A 45 21.32 3.48 -1.13
C GLU A 45 21.97 2.71 0.03
N TYR A 46 21.26 2.61 1.16
CA TYR A 46 21.68 1.81 2.30
C TYR A 46 21.90 0.33 1.88
N SER A 47 20.94 -0.26 1.16
CA SER A 47 21.05 -1.66 0.71
C SER A 47 22.28 -1.89 -0.18
N LEU A 48 22.53 -0.97 -1.11
CA LEU A 48 23.70 -1.05 -1.98
C LEU A 48 25.02 -0.97 -1.18
N LEU A 49 25.06 -0.13 -0.15
CA LEU A 49 26.26 0.03 0.68
C LEU A 49 26.50 -1.16 1.59
N VAL A 50 25.45 -1.77 2.16
CA VAL A 50 25.59 -2.92 3.05
C VAL A 50 25.83 -4.26 2.32
N ASP A 51 25.73 -4.28 0.99
CA ASP A 51 26.03 -5.45 0.18
C ASP A 51 27.55 -5.75 0.14
N GLU A 52 28.37 -4.74 0.40
CA GLU A 52 29.84 -4.85 0.46
C GLU A 52 30.30 -5.77 1.60
N PRO A 53 31.40 -6.56 1.40
CA PRO A 53 31.89 -7.48 2.42
C PRO A 53 32.60 -6.79 3.58
N ASP A 54 33.26 -5.67 3.34
CA ASP A 54 33.97 -4.88 4.34
C ASP A 54 33.24 -3.57 4.57
N LEU A 55 32.77 -3.34 5.79
CA LEU A 55 31.97 -2.17 6.18
C LEU A 55 32.60 -1.43 7.34
N ASP A 56 32.88 -0.15 7.13
CA ASP A 56 33.22 0.82 8.16
C ASP A 56 32.00 1.68 8.49
N LEU A 57 31.35 1.41 9.60
CA LEU A 57 30.18 2.14 10.07
C LEU A 57 30.58 3.19 11.09
N VAL A 58 30.30 4.47 10.83
CA VAL A 58 30.41 5.51 11.86
C VAL A 58 29.05 5.60 12.56
N VAL A 59 29.08 5.33 13.86
CA VAL A 59 27.88 5.17 14.68
C VAL A 59 27.86 6.19 15.81
N ARG A 60 26.69 6.79 16.05
CA ARG A 60 26.42 7.58 17.24
C ARG A 60 25.52 6.79 18.17
N ARG A 61 25.96 6.61 19.41
CA ARG A 61 25.20 5.91 20.46
C ARG A 61 24.82 6.85 21.58
N ARG A 62 23.58 6.80 22.01
CA ARG A 62 23.12 7.58 23.17
C ARG A 62 23.95 7.25 24.40
N GLY A 63 24.46 8.27 25.07
CA GLY A 63 25.29 8.15 26.26
C GLY A 63 26.81 8.16 25.98
N LEU A 64 27.23 8.13 24.73
CA LEU A 64 28.63 8.38 24.34
C LEU A 64 28.79 9.81 23.83
N ALA A 65 29.87 10.48 24.17
CA ALA A 65 30.12 11.87 23.78
C ALA A 65 30.46 12.00 22.28
N GLU A 66 31.22 11.04 21.76
CA GLU A 66 31.73 11.06 20.38
C GLU A 66 31.22 9.85 19.60
N PRO A 67 31.00 9.98 18.28
CA PRO A 67 30.77 8.87 17.39
C PRO A 67 31.97 7.90 17.40
N PHE A 68 31.72 6.63 17.13
CA PHE A 68 32.76 5.61 17.02
C PHE A 68 32.60 4.79 15.75
N THR A 69 33.67 4.16 15.30
CA THR A 69 33.65 3.30 14.11
C THR A 69 33.46 1.84 14.53
N VAL A 70 32.59 1.16 13.81
CA VAL A 70 32.37 -0.31 13.89
C VAL A 70 32.81 -0.90 12.57
N GLU A 71 33.86 -1.71 12.61
CA GLU A 71 34.32 -2.48 11.46
C GLU A 71 33.57 -3.81 11.41
N ILE A 72 32.92 -4.11 10.28
CA ILE A 72 32.19 -5.36 10.06
C ILE A 72 32.76 -6.05 8.84
N ARG A 73 33.04 -7.34 8.99
CA ARG A 73 33.40 -8.22 7.89
C ARG A 73 32.38 -9.31 7.77
N LYS A 74 31.89 -9.52 6.58
CA LYS A 74 30.84 -10.49 6.25
C LYS A 74 31.01 -10.98 4.83
N ASP A 75 30.27 -12.00 4.43
CA ASP A 75 30.23 -12.40 3.03
C ASP A 75 29.52 -11.33 2.17
N ALA A 76 29.96 -11.17 0.91
CA ALA A 76 29.28 -10.27 -0.04
C ALA A 76 27.83 -10.73 -0.21
N GLY A 77 26.87 -9.78 -0.13
CA GLY A 77 25.44 -10.06 -0.18
C GLY A 77 24.86 -10.66 1.11
N GLU A 78 25.65 -10.95 2.12
CA GLU A 78 25.11 -11.35 3.43
C GLU A 78 24.39 -10.16 4.08
N PRO A 79 23.14 -10.36 4.58
CA PRO A 79 22.41 -9.28 5.26
C PRO A 79 23.16 -8.79 6.51
N LEU A 80 23.22 -7.48 6.69
CA LEU A 80 23.82 -6.90 7.90
C LEU A 80 23.06 -7.28 9.17
N GLY A 81 21.73 -7.50 9.04
CA GLY A 81 20.88 -7.95 10.14
C GLY A 81 20.41 -6.81 11.04
N ILE A 82 20.17 -5.62 10.48
CA ILE A 82 19.52 -4.51 11.20
C ILE A 82 18.25 -4.05 10.48
N GLU A 83 17.32 -3.54 11.27
CA GLU A 83 16.17 -2.79 10.80
C GLU A 83 16.40 -1.31 11.10
N VAL A 84 16.09 -0.43 10.15
CA VAL A 84 16.23 1.02 10.29
C VAL A 84 14.88 1.71 10.42
N SER A 85 14.86 2.85 11.11
CA SER A 85 13.64 3.55 11.54
C SER A 85 12.83 4.23 10.43
N SER A 86 13.36 4.33 9.20
CA SER A 86 12.69 5.02 8.09
C SER A 86 13.23 4.52 6.77
N ALA A 87 12.41 4.61 5.71
CA ALA A 87 12.83 4.31 4.35
C ALA A 87 13.59 5.49 3.70
N VAL A 88 13.39 6.71 4.16
CA VAL A 88 14.00 7.93 3.61
C VAL A 88 14.71 8.72 4.72
N PHE A 89 15.99 9.00 4.54
CA PHE A 89 16.83 9.63 5.56
C PHE A 89 17.12 11.12 5.28
N ASP A 90 16.95 11.59 4.04
CA ASP A 90 17.21 12.97 3.70
C ASP A 90 15.98 13.89 3.75
N ARG A 91 14.84 13.47 3.49
CA ARG A 91 13.46 13.99 3.57
C ARG A 91 12.62 13.44 2.43
N VAL A 92 11.37 13.16 2.73
CA VAL A 92 10.37 12.87 1.69
C VAL A 92 10.16 14.12 0.82
N ARG A 93 10.10 13.94 -0.49
CA ARG A 93 9.74 15.02 -1.41
C ARG A 93 8.25 15.30 -1.30
N THR A 94 7.93 16.40 -0.66
CA THR A 94 6.55 16.83 -0.49
C THR A 94 5.94 17.23 -1.83
N CYS A 95 4.76 16.74 -2.13
CA CYS A 95 3.94 17.16 -3.26
C CYS A 95 3.51 18.62 -3.10
N ASP A 96 3.71 19.43 -4.13
CA ASP A 96 3.28 20.83 -4.19
C ASP A 96 2.12 21.08 -5.17
N ASN A 97 1.46 20.00 -5.60
CA ASN A 97 0.21 20.10 -6.35
C ASN A 97 -0.95 20.50 -5.42
N HIS A 98 -1.97 21.12 -5.98
CA HIS A 98 -3.20 21.48 -5.30
C HIS A 98 -4.40 20.86 -5.99
N CYS A 99 -4.31 19.54 -6.26
CA CYS A 99 -5.32 18.80 -6.99
C CYS A 99 -6.70 19.00 -6.37
N GLU A 100 -7.72 19.23 -7.21
CA GLU A 100 -9.11 19.39 -6.78
C GLU A 100 -9.62 18.12 -6.07
N PHE A 101 -9.11 16.95 -6.45
CA PHE A 101 -9.50 15.65 -5.94
C PHE A 101 -8.56 15.09 -4.84
N CYS A 102 -7.63 15.89 -4.32
CA CYS A 102 -6.65 15.40 -3.35
C CYS A 102 -7.32 15.00 -2.03
N PHE A 103 -7.31 13.70 -1.71
CA PHE A 103 -7.93 13.18 -0.49
C PHE A 103 -7.26 13.70 0.79
N ILE A 104 -5.95 13.99 0.76
CA ILE A 104 -5.24 14.54 1.92
C ILE A 104 -5.80 15.92 2.34
N HIS A 105 -6.31 16.71 1.38
CA HIS A 105 -6.96 17.99 1.70
C HIS A 105 -8.34 17.83 2.33
N GLN A 106 -8.90 16.62 2.27
CA GLN A 106 -10.20 16.27 2.81
C GLN A 106 -10.12 15.54 4.17
N LEU A 107 -8.91 15.42 4.74
CA LEU A 107 -8.73 14.79 6.04
C LEU A 107 -9.19 15.71 7.18
N PRO A 108 -9.91 15.19 8.18
CA PRO A 108 -10.31 15.97 9.36
C PRO A 108 -9.09 16.52 10.11
N LYS A 109 -9.31 17.63 10.81
CA LYS A 109 -8.28 18.17 11.71
C LYS A 109 -8.13 17.28 12.95
N GLY A 110 -6.90 17.15 13.43
CA GLY A 110 -6.63 16.41 14.67
C GLY A 110 -6.19 14.96 14.46
N MET A 111 -6.21 14.46 13.23
CA MET A 111 -5.59 13.17 12.92
C MET A 111 -4.06 13.23 13.08
N ARG A 112 -3.42 12.06 13.23
CA ARG A 112 -1.97 11.97 13.32
C ARG A 112 -1.29 12.64 12.12
N ARG A 113 -0.18 13.31 12.37
CA ARG A 113 0.52 14.14 11.37
C ARG A 113 0.98 13.35 10.15
N SER A 114 1.31 12.10 10.35
CA SER A 114 1.77 11.21 9.29
C SER A 114 0.76 11.11 8.14
N LEU A 115 -0.54 11.05 8.43
CA LEU A 115 -1.59 10.96 7.42
C LEU A 115 -1.73 12.22 6.55
N SER A 116 -1.24 13.37 7.03
CA SER A 116 -1.28 14.63 6.29
C SER A 116 -0.04 14.84 5.39
N MET A 117 0.87 13.88 5.32
CA MET A 117 2.05 13.98 4.49
C MET A 117 1.70 13.72 3.03
N LYS A 118 1.88 14.73 2.18
CA LYS A 118 1.73 14.62 0.72
C LYS A 118 3.10 14.34 0.12
N ASP A 119 3.29 13.19 -0.49
CA ASP A 119 4.52 12.88 -1.20
C ASP A 119 4.36 12.99 -2.73
N ASP A 120 5.47 13.29 -3.39
CA ASP A 120 5.68 13.17 -4.84
C ASP A 120 7.10 12.64 -5.04
N ASP A 121 7.40 11.53 -4.35
CA ASP A 121 8.73 10.94 -4.21
C ASP A 121 8.81 9.59 -4.91
N TYR A 122 9.57 9.52 -6.01
CA TYR A 122 9.74 8.29 -6.77
C TYR A 122 10.32 7.12 -5.94
N ARG A 123 11.04 7.40 -4.84
CA ARG A 123 11.55 6.37 -3.94
C ARG A 123 10.42 5.66 -3.19
N LEU A 124 9.41 6.41 -2.74
CA LEU A 124 8.22 5.84 -2.12
C LEU A 124 7.34 5.13 -3.15
N SER A 125 7.34 5.60 -4.41
CA SER A 125 6.72 4.90 -5.52
C SER A 125 7.36 3.51 -5.70
N PHE A 126 8.67 3.42 -5.78
CA PHE A 126 9.40 2.17 -5.91
C PHE A 126 9.23 1.24 -4.70
N LEU A 127 9.33 1.78 -3.48
CA LEU A 127 9.35 0.98 -2.24
C LEU A 127 7.97 0.51 -1.80
N TYR A 128 6.92 1.30 -2.05
CA TYR A 128 5.59 1.10 -1.48
C TYR A 128 4.44 1.18 -2.49
N GLY A 129 4.72 1.46 -3.76
CA GLY A 129 3.66 1.63 -4.77
C GLY A 129 2.94 2.97 -4.69
N ASN A 130 3.48 3.98 -4.00
CA ASN A 130 2.89 5.31 -3.95
C ASN A 130 2.89 5.94 -5.35
N PHE A 131 1.78 6.60 -5.71
CA PHE A 131 1.68 7.27 -6.99
C PHE A 131 2.37 8.62 -6.99
N THR A 132 3.40 8.81 -7.83
CA THR A 132 4.02 10.10 -8.09
C THR A 132 3.41 10.79 -9.30
N THR A 133 3.28 12.12 -9.27
CA THR A 133 2.83 12.92 -10.42
C THR A 133 3.97 13.32 -11.35
N LEU A 134 5.20 13.03 -10.98
CA LEU A 134 6.43 13.45 -11.65
C LEU A 134 6.60 14.97 -11.76
N THR A 135 5.78 15.77 -11.08
CA THR A 135 5.90 17.25 -11.15
C THR A 135 7.14 17.77 -10.45
N ARG A 136 7.72 16.98 -9.54
CA ARG A 136 8.96 17.25 -8.83
C ARG A 136 10.15 16.41 -9.30
N PHE A 137 9.96 15.58 -10.32
CA PHE A 137 10.99 14.72 -10.87
C PHE A 137 12.01 15.54 -11.69
N THR A 138 13.29 15.17 -11.65
CA THR A 138 14.40 15.88 -12.28
C THR A 138 15.28 14.94 -13.11
N GLU A 139 16.20 15.52 -13.91
CA GLU A 139 17.20 14.74 -14.66
C GLU A 139 18.05 13.84 -13.76
N MET A 140 18.45 14.34 -12.58
CA MET A 140 19.24 13.55 -11.61
C MET A 140 18.43 12.36 -11.05
N ASP A 141 17.11 12.50 -10.94
CA ASP A 141 16.25 11.42 -10.51
C ASP A 141 16.11 10.37 -11.58
N LEU A 142 15.95 10.81 -12.84
CA LEU A 142 15.92 9.90 -13.98
C LEU A 142 17.22 9.10 -14.08
N GLU A 143 18.38 9.78 -14.00
CA GLU A 143 19.68 9.15 -14.01
C GLU A 143 19.79 8.08 -12.91
N ARG A 144 19.35 8.41 -11.70
CA ARG A 144 19.36 7.48 -10.57
C ARG A 144 18.42 6.28 -10.80
N VAL A 145 17.19 6.54 -11.22
CA VAL A 145 16.20 5.49 -11.49
C VAL A 145 16.73 4.49 -12.53
N ILE A 146 17.34 5.00 -13.60
CA ILE A 146 17.92 4.17 -14.66
C ILE A 146 19.13 3.40 -14.13
N THR A 147 20.05 4.08 -13.46
CA THR A 147 21.32 3.48 -13.00
C THR A 147 21.08 2.41 -11.93
N GLU A 148 20.18 2.68 -10.97
CA GLU A 148 19.84 1.77 -9.88
C GLU A 148 18.69 0.81 -10.26
N ARG A 149 18.12 0.94 -11.48
CA ARG A 149 16.99 0.13 -11.99
C ARG A 149 15.81 0.08 -11.03
N LEU A 150 15.35 1.26 -10.60
CA LEU A 150 14.22 1.38 -9.68
C LEU A 150 12.91 1.14 -10.42
N SER A 151 12.48 -0.09 -10.49
CA SER A 151 11.31 -0.60 -11.22
C SER A 151 10.59 -1.65 -10.38
N PRO A 152 9.24 -1.68 -10.35
CA PRO A 152 8.32 -0.75 -11.04
C PRO A 152 8.18 0.61 -10.36
N LEU A 153 7.65 1.60 -11.11
CA LEU A 153 7.18 2.87 -10.58
C LEU A 153 5.67 3.02 -10.83
N PHE A 154 5.03 3.83 -9.99
CA PHE A 154 3.60 4.12 -10.05
C PHE A 154 3.38 5.61 -10.32
N VAL A 155 2.67 5.94 -11.40
CA VAL A 155 2.55 7.31 -11.91
C VAL A 155 1.10 7.75 -12.04
N SER A 156 0.75 8.87 -11.39
CA SER A 156 -0.54 9.55 -11.56
C SER A 156 -0.57 10.29 -12.91
N ILE A 157 -1.42 9.83 -13.82
CA ILE A 157 -1.58 10.40 -15.18
C ILE A 157 -2.69 11.44 -15.18
N HIS A 158 -3.92 11.05 -14.82
CA HIS A 158 -5.17 11.80 -14.75
C HIS A 158 -5.68 12.34 -16.08
N ALA A 159 -4.82 12.87 -16.94
CA ALA A 159 -5.08 13.26 -18.33
C ALA A 159 -3.78 13.29 -19.11
N THR A 160 -3.85 12.99 -20.41
CA THR A 160 -2.71 13.12 -21.35
C THR A 160 -2.69 14.48 -22.05
N ASP A 161 -3.81 15.19 -22.07
CA ASP A 161 -3.83 16.59 -22.50
C ASP A 161 -3.10 17.47 -21.44
N PRO A 162 -2.10 18.28 -21.86
CA PRO A 162 -1.30 19.08 -20.95
C PRO A 162 -2.09 20.12 -20.15
N ASP A 163 -3.05 20.78 -20.77
CA ASP A 163 -3.82 21.85 -20.13
C ASP A 163 -4.84 21.26 -19.13
N VAL A 164 -5.53 20.20 -19.51
CA VAL A 164 -6.42 19.46 -18.63
C VAL A 164 -5.66 18.95 -17.41
N ARG A 165 -4.50 18.34 -17.63
CA ARG A 165 -3.67 17.80 -16.54
C ARG A 165 -3.15 18.89 -15.62
N ALA A 166 -2.63 20.00 -16.15
CA ALA A 166 -2.20 21.14 -15.36
C ALA A 166 -3.34 21.75 -14.55
N GLY A 167 -4.55 21.80 -15.11
CA GLY A 167 -5.76 22.24 -14.45
C GLY A 167 -6.14 21.35 -13.27
N LEU A 168 -6.23 20.04 -13.47
CA LEU A 168 -6.54 19.05 -12.44
C LEU A 168 -5.55 19.08 -11.27
N LEU A 169 -4.25 19.19 -11.57
CA LEU A 169 -3.19 19.26 -10.58
C LEU A 169 -3.04 20.65 -9.94
N ARG A 170 -3.68 21.68 -10.53
CA ARG A 170 -3.45 23.10 -10.20
C ARG A 170 -1.97 23.45 -10.12
N ASN A 171 -1.20 22.90 -11.05
CA ASN A 171 0.24 23.04 -11.14
C ASN A 171 0.69 23.06 -12.62
N ARG A 172 1.30 24.18 -13.06
CA ARG A 172 1.77 24.34 -14.44
C ARG A 172 2.76 23.27 -14.88
N ARG A 173 3.55 22.71 -13.94
CA ARG A 173 4.46 21.61 -14.26
C ARG A 173 3.73 20.33 -14.67
N GLY A 174 2.46 20.19 -14.32
CA GLY A 174 1.60 19.10 -14.77
C GLY A 174 1.54 19.00 -16.30
N ALA A 175 1.55 20.14 -17.02
CA ALA A 175 1.51 20.17 -18.47
C ALA A 175 2.69 19.46 -19.15
N THR A 176 3.85 19.41 -18.49
CA THR A 176 5.10 18.91 -19.11
C THR A 176 5.70 17.71 -18.37
N SER A 177 5.20 17.35 -17.19
CA SER A 177 5.86 16.35 -16.36
C SER A 177 5.74 14.92 -16.91
N LEU A 178 4.77 14.62 -17.78
CA LEU A 178 4.68 13.33 -18.47
C LEU A 178 5.82 13.06 -19.48
N ARG A 179 6.65 14.07 -19.80
CA ARG A 179 7.91 13.82 -20.51
C ARG A 179 8.82 12.83 -19.76
N TRP A 180 8.74 12.84 -18.44
CA TRP A 180 9.50 11.90 -17.62
C TRP A 180 8.96 10.48 -17.73
N LEU A 181 7.64 10.33 -17.90
CA LEU A 181 7.04 9.03 -18.19
C LEU A 181 7.59 8.43 -19.48
N SER A 182 7.65 9.23 -20.58
CA SER A 182 8.29 8.78 -21.83
C SER A 182 9.74 8.33 -21.59
N ALA A 183 10.53 9.18 -20.89
CA ALA A 183 11.93 8.86 -20.61
C ALA A 183 12.11 7.60 -19.75
N LEU A 184 11.22 7.35 -18.80
CA LEU A 184 11.24 6.12 -17.99
C LEU A 184 10.96 4.88 -18.86
N LEU A 185 9.92 4.93 -19.69
CA LEU A 185 9.55 3.84 -20.60
C LEU A 185 10.62 3.56 -21.67
N GLU A 186 11.25 4.60 -22.21
CA GLU A 186 12.38 4.50 -23.17
C GLU A 186 13.62 3.84 -22.57
N ASN A 187 13.73 3.78 -21.24
CA ASN A 187 14.82 3.15 -20.51
C ASN A 187 14.40 1.85 -19.80
N ASP A 188 13.35 1.19 -20.29
CA ASP A 188 12.86 -0.12 -19.79
C ASP A 188 12.48 -0.12 -18.31
N ILE A 189 12.04 1.01 -17.77
CA ILE A 189 11.45 1.07 -16.43
C ILE A 189 9.98 0.70 -16.55
N GLU A 190 9.57 -0.35 -15.83
CA GLU A 190 8.16 -0.73 -15.73
C GLU A 190 7.39 0.36 -14.98
N VAL A 191 6.28 0.81 -15.56
CA VAL A 191 5.46 1.87 -14.96
C VAL A 191 4.00 1.47 -14.98
N HIS A 192 3.34 1.58 -13.82
CA HIS A 192 1.89 1.48 -13.65
C HIS A 192 1.28 2.88 -13.56
N GLY A 193 0.28 3.14 -14.39
CA GLY A 193 -0.44 4.41 -14.41
C GLY A 193 -1.71 4.39 -13.58
N GLN A 194 -2.14 5.57 -13.11
CA GLN A 194 -3.44 5.77 -12.48
C GLN A 194 -4.12 7.02 -13.00
N ILE A 195 -5.43 6.93 -13.21
CA ILE A 195 -6.33 8.02 -13.55
C ILE A 195 -7.40 8.07 -12.47
N VAL A 196 -7.38 9.09 -11.61
CA VAL A 196 -8.53 9.40 -10.78
C VAL A 196 -9.54 10.10 -11.67
N VAL A 197 -10.67 9.44 -11.92
CA VAL A 197 -11.72 10.00 -12.77
C VAL A 197 -12.68 10.83 -11.92
N CYS A 198 -12.79 12.11 -12.27
CA CYS A 198 -13.61 13.09 -11.57
C CYS A 198 -14.81 13.48 -12.47
N PRO A 199 -16.06 13.24 -12.04
CA PRO A 199 -17.25 13.55 -12.83
C PRO A 199 -17.28 15.00 -13.30
N GLY A 200 -17.48 15.21 -14.61
CA GLY A 200 -17.52 16.53 -15.25
C GLY A 200 -16.17 17.24 -15.37
N ARG A 201 -15.05 16.57 -15.07
CA ARG A 201 -13.70 17.13 -15.15
C ARG A 201 -12.78 16.40 -16.14
N ASN A 202 -12.63 15.10 -15.97
CA ASN A 202 -11.81 14.26 -16.86
C ASN A 202 -12.47 12.92 -17.19
N ASP A 203 -13.79 12.85 -17.09
CA ASP A 203 -14.64 11.74 -17.52
C ASP A 203 -15.06 11.87 -19.00
N GLY A 204 -15.89 10.97 -19.49
CA GLY A 204 -16.47 10.98 -20.83
C GLY A 204 -15.45 11.18 -21.94
N ALA A 205 -15.63 12.19 -22.78
CA ALA A 205 -14.77 12.48 -23.92
C ALA A 205 -13.31 12.79 -23.53
N ILE A 206 -13.08 13.39 -22.35
CA ILE A 206 -11.73 13.70 -21.86
C ILE A 206 -11.03 12.40 -21.44
N LEU A 207 -11.74 11.48 -20.80
CA LEU A 207 -11.19 10.16 -20.47
C LEU A 207 -10.87 9.39 -21.77
N GLU A 208 -11.75 9.42 -22.76
CA GLU A 208 -11.53 8.78 -24.05
C GLU A 208 -10.28 9.34 -24.75
N ASP A 209 -10.12 10.66 -24.81
CA ASP A 209 -8.90 11.31 -25.33
C ASP A 209 -7.66 10.91 -24.52
N THR A 210 -7.79 10.81 -23.21
CA THR A 210 -6.70 10.37 -22.33
C THR A 210 -6.26 8.95 -22.67
N LEU A 211 -7.20 8.01 -22.86
CA LEU A 211 -6.88 6.61 -23.19
C LEU A 211 -6.29 6.50 -24.60
N ALA A 212 -6.79 7.32 -25.56
CA ALA A 212 -6.17 7.44 -26.89
C ALA A 212 -4.73 7.94 -26.79
N GLY A 213 -4.49 8.97 -25.99
CA GLY A 213 -3.16 9.51 -25.73
C GLY A 213 -2.23 8.54 -25.00
N VAL A 214 -2.76 7.64 -24.16
CA VAL A 214 -1.99 6.54 -23.55
C VAL A 214 -1.55 5.56 -24.62
N LEU A 215 -2.45 5.13 -25.49
CA LEU A 215 -2.12 4.20 -26.58
C LEU A 215 -1.08 4.78 -27.55
N ASP A 216 -1.24 6.05 -27.91
CA ASP A 216 -0.37 6.72 -28.89
C ASP A 216 1.03 7.03 -28.35
N ARG A 217 1.11 7.56 -27.12
CA ARG A 217 2.36 8.12 -26.56
C ARG A 217 3.05 7.24 -25.52
N TYR A 218 2.30 6.37 -24.85
CA TYR A 218 2.79 5.57 -23.72
C TYR A 218 2.43 4.08 -23.84
N PRO A 219 2.55 3.44 -25.02
CA PRO A 219 2.17 2.02 -25.20
C PRO A 219 3.04 1.06 -24.39
N GLY A 220 4.16 1.54 -23.83
CA GLY A 220 5.05 0.78 -22.94
C GLY A 220 4.59 0.72 -21.49
N LEU A 221 3.54 1.45 -21.09
CA LEU A 221 3.00 1.33 -19.73
C LEU A 221 2.61 -0.12 -19.43
N ALA A 222 2.91 -0.60 -18.24
CA ALA A 222 2.50 -1.94 -17.81
C ALA A 222 0.97 -2.04 -17.68
N THR A 223 0.36 -1.12 -16.94
CA THR A 223 -1.10 -1.02 -16.75
C THR A 223 -1.53 0.40 -16.46
N VAL A 224 -2.82 0.69 -16.63
CA VAL A 224 -3.45 1.95 -16.21
C VAL A 224 -4.73 1.64 -15.45
N ALA A 225 -4.80 2.10 -14.19
CA ALA A 225 -5.99 2.01 -13.35
C ALA A 225 -6.86 3.26 -13.52
N CYS A 226 -8.13 3.09 -13.85
CA CYS A 226 -9.15 4.11 -13.69
C CYS A 226 -9.84 3.90 -12.34
N VAL A 227 -9.68 4.86 -11.41
CA VAL A 227 -10.23 4.78 -10.06
C VAL A 227 -11.23 5.91 -9.83
N PRO A 228 -12.32 5.69 -9.08
CA PRO A 228 -13.29 6.73 -8.82
C PRO A 228 -12.78 7.76 -7.82
N LEU A 229 -13.41 8.92 -7.83
CA LEU A 229 -13.17 9.99 -6.89
C LEU A 229 -13.76 9.67 -5.52
N GLY A 230 -12.93 9.64 -4.48
CA GLY A 230 -13.38 9.64 -3.09
C GLY A 230 -13.65 11.07 -2.61
N VAL A 231 -14.85 11.31 -2.08
CA VAL A 231 -15.27 12.60 -1.52
C VAL A 231 -15.72 12.41 -0.09
N SER A 232 -15.02 13.03 0.86
CA SER A 232 -15.43 13.06 2.25
C SER A 232 -16.31 14.31 2.54
N THR A 233 -16.98 14.34 3.69
CA THR A 233 -17.74 15.52 4.15
C THR A 233 -16.84 16.72 4.45
N PHE A 234 -15.53 16.54 4.51
CA PHE A 234 -14.54 17.60 4.72
C PHE A 234 -14.00 18.17 3.41
N SER A 235 -14.50 17.73 2.25
CA SER A 235 -14.14 18.33 0.97
C SER A 235 -14.60 19.79 0.92
N HIS A 236 -13.69 20.68 0.48
CA HIS A 236 -13.97 22.10 0.27
C HIS A 236 -14.08 22.44 -1.23
N GLU A 237 -14.11 21.42 -2.08
CA GLU A 237 -14.13 21.58 -3.54
C GLU A 237 -15.55 21.31 -4.06
N ASP A 238 -16.33 22.36 -4.22
CA ASP A 238 -17.74 22.28 -4.64
C ASP A 238 -17.94 21.54 -5.99
N ALA A 239 -16.93 21.53 -6.84
CA ALA A 239 -16.96 20.84 -8.13
C ALA A 239 -16.72 19.32 -8.00
N MET A 240 -16.25 18.84 -6.85
CA MET A 240 -15.96 17.42 -6.63
C MET A 240 -17.19 16.74 -6.00
N ARG A 241 -17.72 15.74 -6.68
CA ARG A 241 -18.84 14.95 -6.25
C ARG A 241 -18.66 13.48 -6.60
N PRO A 242 -19.32 12.55 -5.90
CA PRO A 242 -19.34 11.15 -6.30
C PRO A 242 -19.94 10.95 -7.70
N HIS A 243 -19.58 9.85 -8.34
CA HIS A 243 -20.25 9.40 -9.56
C HIS A 243 -21.70 9.01 -9.27
N THR A 244 -22.60 9.24 -10.21
CA THR A 244 -23.89 8.57 -10.25
C THR A 244 -23.73 7.12 -10.76
N VAL A 245 -24.76 6.29 -10.59
CA VAL A 245 -24.80 4.92 -11.13
C VAL A 245 -24.54 4.90 -12.64
N ASP A 246 -25.20 5.82 -13.38
CA ASP A 246 -25.05 5.93 -14.83
C ASP A 246 -23.66 6.37 -15.24
N GLU A 247 -23.06 7.33 -14.55
CA GLU A 247 -21.68 7.80 -14.80
C GLU A 247 -20.67 6.69 -14.52
N ALA A 248 -20.82 5.95 -13.42
CA ALA A 248 -19.97 4.80 -13.11
C ALA A 248 -20.11 3.72 -14.20
N GLY A 249 -21.33 3.45 -14.63
CA GLY A 249 -21.60 2.53 -15.75
C GLY A 249 -20.94 2.98 -17.05
N ALA A 250 -21.00 4.28 -17.36
CA ALA A 250 -20.35 4.83 -18.56
C ALA A 250 -18.82 4.70 -18.52
N VAL A 251 -18.20 4.83 -17.34
CA VAL A 251 -16.75 4.57 -17.19
C VAL A 251 -16.43 3.09 -17.43
N CYS A 252 -17.22 2.15 -16.88
CA CYS A 252 -17.04 0.72 -17.17
C CYS A 252 -17.11 0.45 -18.67
N ASP A 253 -18.16 0.92 -19.36
CA ASP A 253 -18.36 0.73 -20.80
C ASP A 253 -17.19 1.31 -21.62
N LEU A 254 -16.71 2.49 -21.25
CA LEU A 254 -15.59 3.13 -21.91
C LEU A 254 -14.30 2.32 -21.75
N VAL A 255 -13.98 1.92 -20.52
CA VAL A 255 -12.79 1.12 -20.22
C VAL A 255 -12.83 -0.23 -20.93
N GLU A 256 -13.97 -0.94 -20.92
CA GLU A 256 -14.13 -2.23 -21.60
C GLU A 256 -13.94 -2.11 -23.12
N ARG A 257 -14.47 -1.06 -23.75
CA ARG A 257 -14.20 -0.78 -25.18
C ARG A 257 -12.72 -0.53 -25.46
N TRP A 258 -12.06 0.25 -24.60
CA TRP A 258 -10.64 0.54 -24.76
C TRP A 258 -9.77 -0.68 -24.49
N GLN A 259 -10.13 -1.57 -23.56
CA GLN A 259 -9.46 -2.85 -23.37
C GLN A 259 -9.41 -3.66 -24.67
N GLN A 260 -10.52 -3.68 -25.43
CA GLN A 260 -10.55 -4.35 -26.73
C GLN A 260 -9.63 -3.67 -27.75
N THR A 261 -9.63 -2.32 -27.80
CA THR A 261 -8.72 -1.55 -28.65
C THR A 261 -7.24 -1.81 -28.31
N PHE A 262 -6.90 -1.83 -27.01
CA PHE A 262 -5.53 -2.14 -26.58
C PHE A 262 -5.14 -3.58 -26.95
N LEU A 263 -6.03 -4.56 -26.77
CA LEU A 263 -5.79 -5.94 -27.20
C LEU A 263 -5.49 -6.03 -28.70
N GLU A 264 -6.24 -5.33 -29.52
CA GLU A 264 -6.05 -5.33 -30.97
C GLU A 264 -4.74 -4.61 -31.41
N CYS A 265 -4.36 -3.54 -30.73
CA CYS A 265 -3.19 -2.73 -31.07
C CYS A 265 -1.88 -3.26 -30.48
N ILE A 266 -1.89 -3.73 -29.23
CA ILE A 266 -0.67 -4.07 -28.47
C ILE A 266 -0.71 -5.46 -27.80
N GLY A 267 -1.78 -6.25 -28.00
CA GLY A 267 -1.88 -7.63 -27.53
C GLY A 267 -2.16 -7.81 -26.05
N ARG A 268 -2.53 -6.76 -25.32
CA ARG A 268 -2.89 -6.79 -23.90
C ARG A 268 -3.91 -5.71 -23.56
N ARG A 269 -4.67 -5.86 -22.46
CA ARG A 269 -5.75 -4.94 -22.11
C ARG A 269 -5.28 -3.58 -21.60
N MET A 270 -4.18 -3.54 -20.91
CA MET A 270 -3.52 -2.35 -20.33
C MET A 270 -4.38 -1.51 -19.40
N VAL A 271 -5.64 -1.15 -19.73
CA VAL A 271 -6.49 -0.26 -18.93
C VAL A 271 -7.55 -1.05 -18.18
N PHE A 272 -7.83 -0.67 -16.93
CA PHE A 272 -8.77 -1.37 -16.05
C PHE A 272 -9.58 -0.36 -15.23
N ALA A 273 -10.88 -0.61 -15.08
CA ALA A 273 -11.70 0.08 -14.09
C ALA A 273 -11.56 -0.62 -12.73
N ALA A 274 -11.46 0.17 -11.65
CA ALA A 274 -11.46 -0.36 -10.31
C ALA A 274 -12.79 -1.09 -9.99
N ASP A 275 -12.71 -2.10 -9.14
CA ASP A 275 -13.88 -2.88 -8.70
C ASP A 275 -14.99 -2.00 -8.13
N GLU A 276 -14.62 -0.88 -7.51
CA GLU A 276 -15.55 0.12 -6.99
C GLU A 276 -16.50 0.66 -8.07
N TYR A 277 -16.04 0.81 -9.32
CA TYR A 277 -16.92 1.22 -10.42
C TYR A 277 -18.03 0.22 -10.69
N TYR A 278 -17.72 -1.08 -10.68
CA TYR A 278 -18.70 -2.14 -10.86
C TYR A 278 -19.69 -2.18 -9.71
N LEU A 279 -19.23 -1.97 -8.48
CA LEU A 279 -20.11 -1.84 -7.31
C LEU A 279 -21.04 -0.62 -7.42
N MET A 280 -20.49 0.54 -7.78
CA MET A 280 -21.27 1.78 -7.95
C MET A 280 -22.29 1.67 -9.09
N ALA A 281 -21.92 1.02 -10.19
CA ALA A 281 -22.78 0.80 -11.36
C ALA A 281 -23.75 -0.37 -11.18
N GLU A 282 -23.73 -1.07 -10.05
CA GLU A 282 -24.51 -2.28 -9.77
C GLU A 282 -24.34 -3.36 -10.84
N ARG A 283 -23.09 -3.51 -11.33
CA ARG A 283 -22.72 -4.48 -12.36
C ARG A 283 -21.90 -5.65 -11.78
N PRO A 284 -21.97 -6.84 -12.42
CA PRO A 284 -21.07 -7.93 -12.05
C PRO A 284 -19.62 -7.58 -12.39
N PHE A 285 -18.68 -8.07 -11.56
CA PHE A 285 -17.25 -7.93 -11.86
C PHE A 285 -16.87 -8.69 -13.13
N PRO A 286 -15.91 -8.20 -13.92
CA PRO A 286 -15.33 -8.92 -15.03
C PRO A 286 -14.75 -10.28 -14.60
N PRO A 287 -14.65 -11.27 -15.52
CA PRO A 287 -13.97 -12.53 -15.24
C PRO A 287 -12.50 -12.32 -14.80
N ALA A 288 -11.99 -13.16 -13.89
CA ALA A 288 -10.62 -13.04 -13.36
C ALA A 288 -9.54 -12.95 -14.45
N VAL A 289 -9.71 -13.68 -15.56
CA VAL A 289 -8.77 -13.67 -16.70
C VAL A 289 -8.63 -12.29 -17.36
N THR A 290 -9.61 -11.40 -17.22
CA THR A 290 -9.55 -10.05 -17.81
C THR A 290 -8.58 -9.13 -17.07
N TYR A 291 -8.24 -9.44 -15.82
CA TYR A 291 -7.32 -8.63 -15.01
C TYR A 291 -5.83 -8.95 -15.25
N GLU A 292 -5.51 -9.92 -16.13
CA GLU A 292 -4.15 -10.24 -16.58
C GLU A 292 -3.14 -10.43 -15.42
N GLY A 293 -3.55 -11.14 -14.35
CA GLY A 293 -2.71 -11.45 -13.19
C GLY A 293 -2.78 -10.45 -12.04
N PHE A 294 -3.76 -9.55 -12.05
CA PHE A 294 -4.02 -8.59 -10.96
C PHE A 294 -2.85 -7.64 -10.63
N PRO A 295 -2.20 -7.00 -11.62
CA PRO A 295 -0.95 -6.26 -11.44
C PRO A 295 -1.11 -4.99 -10.57
N GLN A 296 -2.33 -4.49 -10.38
CA GLN A 296 -2.65 -3.38 -9.48
C GLN A 296 -3.76 -3.78 -8.47
N HIS A 297 -3.67 -5.00 -7.93
CA HIS A 297 -4.62 -5.51 -6.95
C HIS A 297 -4.86 -4.52 -5.79
N GLU A 298 -3.80 -3.92 -5.25
CA GLU A 298 -3.87 -2.98 -4.11
C GLU A 298 -4.57 -1.65 -4.45
N ASN A 299 -4.74 -1.35 -5.74
CA ASN A 299 -5.57 -0.23 -6.22
C ASN A 299 -7.02 -0.64 -6.50
N GLY A 300 -7.45 -1.82 -6.03
CA GLY A 300 -8.80 -2.33 -6.21
C GLY A 300 -9.09 -2.83 -7.63
N LEU A 301 -8.08 -3.28 -8.38
CA LEU A 301 -8.27 -3.90 -9.69
C LEU A 301 -8.36 -5.42 -9.55
N GLY A 302 -9.57 -5.95 -9.60
CA GLY A 302 -9.84 -7.37 -9.48
C GLY A 302 -9.68 -7.93 -8.07
N MET A 303 -9.61 -7.08 -7.06
CA MET A 303 -9.51 -7.49 -5.66
C MET A 303 -10.68 -8.39 -5.25
N ALA A 304 -11.90 -8.05 -5.68
CA ALA A 304 -13.09 -8.85 -5.43
C ALA A 304 -12.97 -10.25 -6.05
N ARG A 305 -12.49 -10.36 -7.29
CA ARG A 305 -12.31 -11.66 -7.95
C ARG A 305 -11.20 -12.49 -7.33
N ALA A 306 -10.08 -11.89 -6.95
CA ALA A 306 -9.02 -12.57 -6.23
C ALA A 306 -9.52 -13.08 -4.87
N PHE A 307 -10.29 -12.25 -4.14
CA PHE A 307 -10.92 -12.63 -2.88
C PHE A 307 -11.89 -13.80 -3.04
N GLU A 308 -12.79 -13.75 -4.03
CA GLU A 308 -13.73 -14.83 -4.35
C GLU A 308 -12.99 -16.16 -4.66
N ALA A 309 -11.95 -16.11 -5.49
CA ALA A 309 -11.16 -17.29 -5.84
C ALA A 309 -10.44 -17.88 -4.62
N ALA A 310 -9.81 -17.03 -3.81
CA ALA A 310 -9.16 -17.44 -2.57
C ALA A 310 -10.15 -18.03 -1.56
N PHE A 311 -11.34 -17.42 -1.42
CA PHE A 311 -12.42 -17.96 -0.59
C PHE A 311 -12.90 -19.33 -1.10
N GLY A 312 -12.88 -19.52 -2.41
CA GLY A 312 -13.14 -20.83 -3.07
C GLY A 312 -12.05 -21.88 -2.85
N GLY A 313 -10.90 -21.51 -2.33
CA GLY A 313 -9.76 -22.39 -2.02
C GLY A 313 -8.55 -22.27 -2.97
N ASP A 314 -8.53 -21.26 -3.84
CA ASP A 314 -7.35 -20.98 -4.67
C ASP A 314 -6.31 -20.21 -3.84
N GLU A 315 -5.27 -20.92 -3.37
CA GLU A 315 -4.19 -20.36 -2.58
C GLU A 315 -3.36 -19.29 -3.33
N HIS A 316 -3.30 -19.38 -4.66
CA HIS A 316 -2.55 -18.41 -5.48
C HIS A 316 -3.29 -17.09 -5.63
N ALA A 317 -4.60 -17.07 -5.37
CA ALA A 317 -5.41 -15.85 -5.37
C ALA A 317 -5.43 -15.15 -4.01
N ALA A 318 -4.85 -15.71 -2.96
CA ALA A 318 -4.75 -15.10 -1.62
C ALA A 318 -3.63 -14.05 -1.59
N LEU A 319 -3.82 -12.93 -2.30
CA LEU A 319 -2.81 -11.90 -2.49
C LEU A 319 -2.60 -11.03 -1.23
N GLY A 320 -3.63 -10.90 -0.39
CA GLY A 320 -3.60 -10.06 0.82
C GLY A 320 -3.44 -8.57 0.50
N VAL A 321 -3.11 -7.80 1.53
CA VAL A 321 -2.81 -6.37 1.43
C VAL A 321 -1.37 -6.14 1.88
N ARG A 322 -0.57 -5.46 1.05
CA ARG A 322 0.79 -5.09 1.41
C ARG A 322 0.81 -3.77 2.18
N PRO A 323 1.78 -3.57 3.09
CA PRO A 323 2.00 -2.27 3.70
C PRO A 323 2.27 -1.22 2.60
N GLY A 324 1.30 -0.33 2.37
CA GLY A 324 1.39 0.69 1.34
C GLY A 324 1.82 2.05 1.90
N PHE A 325 1.14 3.09 1.45
CA PHE A 325 1.41 4.48 1.78
C PHE A 325 1.59 4.76 3.28
N PHE A 326 0.75 4.21 4.15
CA PHE A 326 0.82 4.47 5.58
C PHE A 326 2.10 3.92 6.24
N ALA A 327 2.66 2.82 5.75
CA ALA A 327 3.92 2.30 6.23
C ALA A 327 5.08 3.29 6.00
N ALA A 328 5.12 3.94 4.83
CA ALA A 328 6.11 4.97 4.53
C ALA A 328 5.94 6.21 5.40
N VAL A 329 4.70 6.61 5.64
CA VAL A 329 4.35 7.82 6.39
C VAL A 329 4.62 7.65 7.88
N ASP A 330 4.34 6.48 8.43
CA ASP A 330 4.59 6.14 9.84
C ASP A 330 6.07 5.80 10.11
N GLY A 331 6.92 5.85 9.09
CA GLY A 331 8.35 5.60 9.22
C GLY A 331 8.72 4.12 9.23
N ALA A 332 7.77 3.23 8.92
CA ALA A 332 8.07 1.80 8.83
C ALA A 332 9.03 1.53 7.65
N PRO A 333 10.06 0.70 7.83
CA PRO A 333 10.95 0.32 6.74
C PRO A 333 10.21 -0.54 5.71
N ALA A 334 10.67 -0.49 4.45
CA ALA A 334 10.11 -1.30 3.38
C ALA A 334 10.26 -2.80 3.69
N ALA A 335 9.27 -3.58 3.27
CA ALA A 335 9.37 -5.04 3.36
C ALA A 335 10.63 -5.53 2.65
N GLY A 336 11.37 -6.44 3.27
CA GLY A 336 12.67 -6.93 2.78
C GLY A 336 13.89 -6.17 3.31
N TYR A 337 13.70 -4.99 3.90
CA TYR A 337 14.76 -4.25 4.62
C TYR A 337 14.65 -4.40 6.14
N ARG A 338 13.65 -5.13 6.62
CA ARG A 338 13.47 -5.42 8.04
C ARG A 338 14.34 -6.60 8.45
N ALA A 339 15.04 -6.46 9.56
CA ALA A 339 15.61 -7.59 10.27
C ALA A 339 14.47 -8.42 10.90
N PRO A 340 14.57 -9.75 10.97
CA PRO A 340 13.71 -10.55 11.84
C PRO A 340 13.81 -10.02 13.27
N ARG A 341 12.67 -9.79 13.93
CA ARG A 341 12.65 -9.34 15.32
C ARG A 341 13.05 -10.48 16.25
N THR A 342 13.77 -10.16 17.31
CA THR A 342 14.05 -11.12 18.37
C THR A 342 12.77 -11.41 19.17
N THR A 343 12.71 -12.56 19.86
CA THR A 343 11.57 -12.95 20.68
C THR A 343 11.23 -11.93 21.78
N ASP A 344 12.20 -11.14 22.23
CA ASP A 344 12.00 -10.10 23.23
C ASP A 344 11.30 -8.85 22.67
N ASP A 345 11.46 -8.56 21.37
CA ASP A 345 10.74 -7.47 20.70
C ASP A 345 9.26 -7.81 20.45
N MET A 346 8.90 -9.10 20.47
CA MET A 346 7.50 -9.56 20.38
C MET A 346 6.74 -9.40 21.69
N ALA A 347 7.40 -9.11 22.80
CA ALA A 347 6.76 -8.87 24.10
C ALA A 347 5.96 -7.54 24.15
N GLY A 348 6.07 -6.71 23.11
CA GLY A 348 5.29 -5.47 22.95
C GLY A 348 4.16 -5.58 21.92
N ALA A 349 4.04 -6.67 21.19
CA ALA A 349 2.82 -6.97 20.47
C ALA A 349 1.73 -7.29 21.48
N PRO A 350 0.50 -6.74 21.37
CA PRO A 350 -0.55 -7.12 22.28
C PRO A 350 -0.67 -8.64 22.22
N GLU A 351 -0.33 -9.29 23.35
CA GLU A 351 -0.71 -10.67 23.56
C GLU A 351 -2.20 -10.72 23.29
N THR A 352 -2.60 -11.42 22.22
CA THR A 352 -3.90 -12.07 22.27
C THR A 352 -3.90 -12.80 23.59
N LEU A 353 -4.74 -12.36 24.53
CA LEU A 353 -5.07 -13.12 25.70
C LEU A 353 -5.62 -14.46 25.20
N ALA A 354 -4.70 -15.37 24.89
CA ALA A 354 -4.99 -16.77 24.84
C ALA A 354 -5.30 -17.12 26.27
N SER A 355 -6.59 -17.20 26.60
CA SER A 355 -7.02 -17.96 27.77
C SER A 355 -6.41 -19.34 27.60
N ASP A 356 -5.53 -19.64 28.55
CA ASP A 356 -4.94 -20.96 28.75
C ASP A 356 -6.09 -21.90 29.14
N ASP A 357 -6.68 -22.52 28.11
CA ASP A 357 -7.52 -23.71 28.23
C ASP A 357 -7.03 -24.68 27.13
N SER A 358 -5.97 -25.39 27.50
CA SER A 358 -5.51 -26.57 26.83
C SER A 358 -6.59 -27.67 26.91
N ASP A 359 -6.81 -28.33 25.78
CA ASP A 359 -7.61 -29.50 25.55
C ASP A 359 -9.12 -29.31 25.34
N THR A 360 -9.48 -28.96 24.13
CA THR A 360 -10.50 -29.69 23.34
C THR A 360 -10.48 -29.11 21.92
N ALA A 361 -10.22 -29.94 20.92
CA ALA A 361 -10.51 -29.65 19.51
C ALA A 361 -12.03 -29.63 19.28
N GLY A 362 -12.69 -28.65 19.90
CA GLY A 362 -14.09 -28.30 19.70
C GLY A 362 -14.14 -27.09 18.78
N THR A 363 -14.78 -27.23 17.63
CA THR A 363 -15.11 -26.07 16.78
C THR A 363 -15.80 -25.02 17.64
N ASP A 364 -15.23 -23.81 17.70
CA ASP A 364 -15.85 -22.67 18.37
C ASP A 364 -17.19 -22.37 17.68
N ARG A 365 -18.28 -22.70 18.35
CA ARG A 365 -19.66 -22.59 17.83
C ARG A 365 -20.32 -21.25 18.14
N ARG A 366 -19.56 -20.27 18.65
CA ARG A 366 -20.13 -18.94 18.88
C ARG A 366 -20.56 -18.33 17.54
N PRO A 367 -21.70 -17.60 17.53
CA PRO A 367 -22.10 -16.86 16.32
C PRO A 367 -20.99 -15.91 15.86
N VAL A 368 -20.79 -15.83 14.57
CA VAL A 368 -19.74 -14.99 13.95
C VAL A 368 -20.35 -13.76 13.30
N ALA A 369 -19.73 -12.62 13.52
CA ALA A 369 -20.08 -11.38 12.85
C ALA A 369 -18.85 -10.80 12.14
N ILE A 370 -18.95 -10.51 10.86
CA ILE A 370 -17.87 -9.96 10.05
C ILE A 370 -18.09 -8.45 9.91
N LEU A 371 -17.18 -7.67 10.44
CA LEU A 371 -17.13 -6.22 10.31
C LEU A 371 -16.48 -5.86 8.98
N THR A 372 -17.12 -5.03 8.19
CA THR A 372 -16.62 -4.65 6.86
C THR A 372 -17.20 -3.32 6.43
N GLY A 373 -16.58 -2.61 5.50
CA GLY A 373 -17.20 -1.44 4.88
C GLY A 373 -18.38 -1.84 3.96
N GLU A 374 -19.17 -0.87 3.54
CA GLU A 374 -20.36 -1.11 2.72
C GLU A 374 -20.06 -1.83 1.40
N TYR A 375 -18.95 -1.46 0.74
CA TYR A 375 -18.50 -2.14 -0.48
C TYR A 375 -18.03 -3.56 -0.22
N GLY A 376 -17.30 -3.78 0.87
CA GLY A 376 -16.88 -5.11 1.30
C GLY A 376 -18.07 -6.02 1.62
N ALA A 377 -19.13 -5.49 2.23
CA ALA A 377 -20.35 -6.26 2.50
C ALA A 377 -21.00 -6.78 1.21
N ARG A 378 -21.04 -5.97 0.16
CA ARG A 378 -21.60 -6.37 -1.15
C ARG A 378 -20.80 -7.48 -1.83
N VAL A 379 -19.47 -7.49 -1.62
CA VAL A 379 -18.58 -8.57 -2.12
C VAL A 379 -18.76 -9.84 -1.29
N LEU A 380 -18.88 -9.71 0.03
CA LEU A 380 -18.91 -10.85 0.95
C LEU A 380 -20.29 -11.55 0.99
N GLU A 381 -21.39 -10.81 0.82
CA GLU A 381 -22.74 -11.32 0.97
C GLU A 381 -23.01 -12.61 0.15
N PRO A 382 -22.73 -12.68 -1.17
CA PRO A 382 -22.93 -13.90 -1.94
C PRO A 382 -22.02 -15.05 -1.47
N LEU A 383 -20.81 -14.76 -1.00
CA LEU A 383 -19.86 -15.75 -0.50
C LEU A 383 -20.33 -16.37 0.81
N ILE A 384 -20.78 -15.56 1.74
CA ILE A 384 -21.29 -16.02 3.05
C ILE A 384 -22.59 -16.80 2.86
N ASN A 385 -23.50 -16.33 2.01
CA ASN A 385 -24.74 -17.02 1.69
C ASN A 385 -24.48 -18.42 1.08
N SER A 386 -23.41 -18.57 0.30
CA SER A 386 -23.02 -19.85 -0.29
C SER A 386 -22.65 -20.94 0.73
N LEU A 387 -22.25 -20.53 1.94
CA LEU A 387 -21.90 -21.45 3.04
C LEU A 387 -23.13 -22.14 3.67
N GLY A 388 -24.33 -21.58 3.49
CA GLY A 388 -25.57 -22.10 4.08
C GLY A 388 -25.55 -22.14 5.61
N ARG A 389 -24.86 -21.17 6.26
CA ARG A 389 -24.69 -21.08 7.71
C ARG A 389 -25.46 -19.89 8.26
N ASP A 390 -26.39 -20.16 9.19
CA ASP A 390 -27.23 -19.14 9.84
C ASP A 390 -26.53 -18.46 11.05
N ASP A 391 -25.38 -18.99 11.47
CA ASP A 391 -24.60 -18.46 12.59
C ASP A 391 -23.57 -17.39 12.17
N ILE A 392 -23.51 -17.06 10.87
CA ILE A 392 -22.62 -16.02 10.32
C ILE A 392 -23.47 -14.85 9.83
N ARG A 393 -23.08 -13.63 10.20
CA ARG A 393 -23.70 -12.41 9.70
C ARG A 393 -22.66 -11.36 9.29
N LEU A 394 -23.02 -10.52 8.34
CA LEU A 394 -22.25 -9.35 7.98
C LEU A 394 -22.74 -8.14 8.80
N ILE A 395 -21.80 -7.29 9.19
CA ILE A 395 -22.07 -5.98 9.79
C ILE A 395 -21.40 -4.93 8.89
N PRO A 396 -22.15 -4.37 7.94
CA PRO A 396 -21.68 -3.21 7.20
C PRO A 396 -21.51 -2.04 8.17
N VAL A 397 -20.29 -1.49 8.22
CA VAL A 397 -19.96 -0.33 9.05
C VAL A 397 -19.97 0.89 8.15
N GLU A 398 -20.96 1.78 8.35
CA GLU A 398 -21.01 3.05 7.66
C GLU A 398 -19.88 3.96 8.15
N ASN A 399 -19.18 4.59 7.23
CA ASN A 399 -18.08 5.49 7.57
C ASN A 399 -18.61 6.89 7.86
N HIS A 400 -19.03 7.13 9.09
CA HIS A 400 -19.47 8.45 9.55
C HIS A 400 -18.30 9.42 9.80
N PHE A 401 -17.13 8.88 10.09
CA PHE A 401 -15.94 9.68 10.38
C PHE A 401 -15.50 10.52 9.17
N PHE A 402 -15.40 9.93 8.02
CA PHE A 402 -15.12 10.65 6.76
C PHE A 402 -16.40 11.09 6.06
N GLY A 403 -17.45 10.30 6.13
CA GLY A 403 -18.71 10.51 5.43
C GLY A 403 -18.57 10.48 3.89
N GLY A 404 -19.51 11.13 3.20
CA GLY A 404 -19.49 11.22 1.74
C GLY A 404 -19.73 9.86 1.06
N ASN A 405 -18.85 9.46 0.11
CA ASN A 405 -18.93 8.17 -0.56
C ASN A 405 -17.85 7.17 -0.09
N ILE A 406 -17.34 7.34 1.12
CA ILE A 406 -16.26 6.51 1.66
C ILE A 406 -16.86 5.23 2.25
N GLY A 407 -16.84 4.13 1.50
CA GLY A 407 -17.43 2.85 1.90
C GLY A 407 -16.47 1.66 1.90
N VAL A 408 -15.16 1.89 1.73
CA VAL A 408 -14.14 0.83 1.68
C VAL A 408 -13.70 0.39 3.08
N SER A 409 -13.45 -0.91 3.27
CA SER A 409 -13.05 -1.48 4.56
C SER A 409 -11.71 -0.94 5.07
N GLY A 410 -10.78 -0.60 4.19
CA GLY A 410 -9.47 -0.05 4.56
C GLY A 410 -9.50 1.34 5.19
N LEU A 411 -10.63 2.06 5.09
CA LEU A 411 -10.82 3.39 5.70
C LEU A 411 -11.77 3.37 6.91
N LEU A 412 -12.11 2.20 7.44
CA LEU A 412 -12.85 2.08 8.70
C LEU A 412 -12.03 2.68 9.84
N THR A 413 -12.70 3.46 10.69
CA THR A 413 -12.07 4.10 11.85
C THR A 413 -12.45 3.41 13.16
N GLY A 414 -11.61 3.58 14.17
CA GLY A 414 -11.92 3.08 15.51
C GLY A 414 -13.20 3.69 16.06
N THR A 415 -13.45 4.98 15.80
CA THR A 415 -14.66 5.70 16.23
C THR A 415 -15.94 5.06 15.68
N ASP A 416 -15.99 4.75 14.38
CA ASP A 416 -17.15 4.10 13.76
C ASP A 416 -17.33 2.68 14.29
N LEU A 417 -16.25 1.95 14.47
CA LEU A 417 -16.27 0.60 15.05
C LEU A 417 -16.71 0.58 16.50
N VAL A 418 -16.30 1.55 17.32
CA VAL A 418 -16.77 1.69 18.71
C VAL A 418 -18.29 1.88 18.74
N ALA A 419 -18.83 2.76 17.91
CA ALA A 419 -20.25 3.03 17.84
C ALA A 419 -21.05 1.76 17.48
N VAL A 420 -20.63 1.07 16.40
CA VAL A 420 -21.31 -0.14 15.93
C VAL A 420 -21.20 -1.28 16.93
N LEU A 421 -20.01 -1.53 17.50
CA LEU A 421 -19.78 -2.65 18.43
C LEU A 421 -20.44 -2.43 19.79
N ALA A 422 -20.70 -1.19 20.23
CA ALA A 422 -21.39 -0.91 21.47
C ALA A 422 -22.82 -1.50 21.49
N GLU A 423 -23.46 -1.56 20.33
CA GLU A 423 -24.82 -2.10 20.15
C GLU A 423 -24.84 -3.62 19.93
N GLN A 424 -23.66 -4.25 19.78
CA GLN A 424 -23.59 -5.67 19.45
C GLN A 424 -23.59 -6.57 20.72
N PRO A 425 -24.18 -7.79 20.62
CA PRO A 425 -24.25 -8.71 21.74
C PRO A 425 -22.87 -9.20 22.20
N GLU A 426 -22.77 -9.55 23.47
CA GLU A 426 -21.61 -10.25 24.02
C GLU A 426 -21.62 -11.72 23.58
N GLY A 427 -20.44 -12.35 23.61
CA GLY A 427 -20.32 -13.80 23.33
C GLY A 427 -20.32 -14.16 21.84
N HIS A 428 -20.35 -13.19 20.93
CA HIS A 428 -20.10 -13.42 19.51
C HIS A 428 -18.60 -13.27 19.19
N ARG A 429 -18.16 -13.91 18.11
CA ARG A 429 -16.87 -13.65 17.48
C ARG A 429 -17.03 -12.51 16.48
N TYR A 430 -16.21 -11.49 16.59
CA TYR A 430 -16.20 -10.34 15.67
C TYR A 430 -14.93 -10.39 14.85
N LEU A 431 -15.04 -10.63 13.53
CA LEU A 431 -13.92 -10.65 12.61
C LEU A 431 -13.72 -9.26 12.01
N LEU A 432 -12.49 -8.75 12.02
CA LEU A 432 -12.12 -7.44 11.50
C LEU A 432 -11.02 -7.60 10.46
N PRO A 433 -11.14 -7.01 9.23
CA PRO A 433 -10.07 -7.06 8.25
C PRO A 433 -8.86 -6.24 8.71
N ASP A 434 -7.66 -6.78 8.49
CA ASP A 434 -6.40 -6.11 8.84
C ASP A 434 -6.13 -4.85 8.02
N SER A 435 -6.77 -4.69 6.85
CA SER A 435 -6.61 -3.53 5.97
C SER A 435 -6.98 -2.17 6.61
N CYS A 436 -7.78 -2.16 7.69
CA CYS A 436 -8.10 -0.92 8.41
C CYS A 436 -7.08 -0.56 9.50
N LEU A 437 -6.05 -1.38 9.69
CA LEU A 437 -5.03 -1.20 10.71
C LEU A 437 -3.65 -0.90 10.09
N SER A 438 -2.95 0.07 10.67
CA SER A 438 -1.53 0.31 10.41
C SER A 438 -0.78 0.30 11.74
N GLU A 439 0.16 -0.65 11.91
CA GLU A 439 0.88 -0.87 13.17
C GLU A 439 -0.05 -1.01 14.40
N GLY A 440 -1.16 -1.72 14.22
CA GLY A 440 -2.15 -1.96 15.27
C GLY A 440 -3.05 -0.77 15.62
N ARG A 441 -3.05 0.29 14.81
CA ARG A 441 -3.84 1.51 15.00
C ARG A 441 -4.76 1.77 13.82
N PHE A 442 -5.94 2.28 14.12
CA PHE A 442 -6.86 2.85 13.14
C PHE A 442 -6.41 4.24 12.68
N LEU A 443 -7.04 4.77 11.63
CA LEU A 443 -6.70 6.08 11.05
C LEU A 443 -6.91 7.25 12.03
N ASP A 444 -7.83 7.12 12.95
CA ASP A 444 -8.16 8.06 14.01
C ASP A 444 -7.34 7.84 15.31
N ASP A 445 -6.26 7.07 15.22
CA ASP A 445 -5.28 6.76 16.27
C ASP A 445 -5.81 5.88 17.42
N LEU A 446 -7.07 5.42 17.35
CA LEU A 446 -7.60 4.39 18.25
C LEU A 446 -6.94 3.04 17.96
N THR A 447 -7.00 2.17 18.95
CA THR A 447 -6.43 0.81 18.94
C THR A 447 -7.51 -0.24 19.16
N LEU A 448 -7.17 -1.51 19.00
CA LEU A 448 -8.09 -2.62 19.31
C LEU A 448 -8.53 -2.63 20.77
N ALA A 449 -7.70 -2.11 21.69
CA ALA A 449 -8.02 -2.04 23.11
C ALA A 449 -9.12 -1.00 23.45
N ASP A 450 -9.37 -0.06 22.54
CA ASP A 450 -10.41 0.96 22.70
C ASP A 450 -11.81 0.46 22.28
N LEU A 451 -11.88 -0.72 21.65
CA LEU A 451 -13.15 -1.30 21.18
C LEU A 451 -13.97 -1.91 22.32
N PRO A 452 -15.29 -1.75 22.35
CA PRO A 452 -16.14 -2.28 23.43
C PRO A 452 -16.38 -3.79 23.36
N ARG A 453 -15.93 -4.45 22.28
CA ARG A 453 -15.97 -5.89 22.07
C ARG A 453 -14.61 -6.36 21.56
N SER A 454 -14.19 -7.55 21.99
CA SER A 454 -12.99 -8.20 21.44
C SER A 454 -13.21 -8.55 19.99
N VAL A 455 -12.25 -8.25 19.14
CA VAL A 455 -12.26 -8.58 17.70
C VAL A 455 -11.08 -9.46 17.35
N GLU A 456 -11.30 -10.34 16.37
CA GLU A 456 -10.26 -11.16 15.76
C GLU A 456 -9.85 -10.49 14.44
N VAL A 457 -8.58 -10.10 14.35
CA VAL A 457 -8.05 -9.51 13.12
C VAL A 457 -7.74 -10.60 12.12
N VAL A 458 -8.34 -10.49 10.93
CA VAL A 458 -8.20 -11.48 9.85
C VAL A 458 -7.51 -10.81 8.66
N PRO A 459 -6.49 -11.45 8.07
CA PRO A 459 -5.90 -10.95 6.82
C PRO A 459 -6.97 -10.74 5.75
N THR A 460 -6.83 -9.65 4.99
CA THR A 460 -7.81 -9.25 3.95
C THR A 460 -7.61 -10.10 2.70
N ASP A 461 -7.84 -11.41 2.83
CA ASP A 461 -7.93 -12.38 1.74
C ASP A 461 -9.00 -13.42 2.02
N GLY A 462 -9.52 -14.03 0.94
CA GLY A 462 -10.64 -14.96 1.04
C GLY A 462 -10.30 -16.27 1.76
N LEU A 463 -9.07 -16.76 1.64
CA LEU A 463 -8.63 -18.01 2.27
C LEU A 463 -8.54 -17.86 3.78
N SER A 464 -7.96 -16.74 4.26
CA SER A 464 -7.85 -16.41 5.67
C SER A 464 -9.23 -16.23 6.30
N LEU A 465 -10.15 -15.53 5.61
CA LEU A 465 -11.53 -15.39 6.09
C LEU A 465 -12.21 -16.78 6.21
N ARG A 466 -12.08 -17.61 5.19
CA ARG A 466 -12.67 -18.97 5.21
C ARG A 466 -12.16 -19.79 6.38
N ARG A 467 -10.84 -19.80 6.62
CA ARG A 467 -10.21 -20.50 7.75
C ARG A 467 -10.72 -19.98 9.10
N ALA A 468 -10.86 -18.66 9.25
CA ALA A 468 -11.41 -18.05 10.47
C ALA A 468 -12.87 -18.48 10.71
N LEU A 469 -13.68 -18.63 9.65
CA LEU A 469 -15.06 -19.11 9.72
C LEU A 469 -15.16 -20.60 10.04
N GLU A 470 -14.19 -21.41 9.63
CA GLU A 470 -14.12 -22.85 9.91
C GLU A 470 -13.59 -23.15 11.33
N GLY A 471 -13.17 -22.13 12.08
CA GLY A 471 -12.61 -22.28 13.43
C GLY A 471 -11.18 -22.83 13.47
N THR A 472 -10.53 -22.92 12.33
CA THR A 472 -9.10 -23.21 12.23
C THR A 472 -8.35 -21.90 12.39
N THR A 473 -7.71 -21.70 13.54
CA THR A 473 -6.91 -20.51 13.81
C THR A 473 -5.86 -20.34 12.70
N PRO A 474 -5.79 -19.20 11.99
CA PRO A 474 -4.72 -18.96 11.05
C PRO A 474 -3.39 -19.04 11.82
N GLN A 475 -2.48 -19.90 11.43
CA GLN A 475 -1.09 -19.73 11.84
C GLN A 475 -0.68 -18.35 11.32
N ASN A 476 -0.24 -17.47 12.22
CA ASN A 476 0.25 -16.14 11.87
C ASN A 476 1.29 -16.29 10.74
N PRO A 477 1.09 -15.72 9.54
CA PRO A 477 2.04 -15.85 8.44
C PRO A 477 3.41 -15.26 8.77
N ASN A 478 3.56 -14.55 9.87
CA ASN A 478 4.81 -14.06 10.41
C ASN A 478 5.54 -15.04 11.34
N THR A 479 5.04 -16.25 11.55
CA THR A 479 5.82 -17.31 12.17
C THR A 479 6.74 -17.89 11.09
N PRO A 480 8.08 -17.80 11.18
CA PRO A 480 8.96 -18.36 10.16
C PRO A 480 8.73 -19.87 10.09
N SER A 481 8.03 -20.32 9.07
CA SER A 481 8.09 -21.69 8.62
C SER A 481 9.54 -21.96 8.26
N ALA A 482 10.09 -23.08 8.69
CA ALA A 482 11.45 -23.53 8.39
C ALA A 482 11.65 -23.90 6.90
N SER A 483 10.80 -23.40 6.00
CA SER A 483 10.98 -23.43 4.55
C SER A 483 11.18 -21.99 4.07
N THR A 484 12.41 -21.66 3.78
CA THR A 484 12.89 -20.44 3.13
C THR A 484 11.93 -20.03 2.00
N PRO A 485 11.25 -18.87 2.07
CA PRO A 485 10.53 -18.36 0.90
C PRO A 485 11.57 -18.04 -0.17
N ALA A 486 11.32 -18.52 -1.38
CA ALA A 486 12.13 -18.21 -2.55
C ALA A 486 12.24 -16.68 -2.66
N ARG A 487 13.48 -16.19 -2.54
CA ARG A 487 13.85 -14.81 -2.83
C ARG A 487 13.35 -14.49 -4.23
N VAL A 488 12.54 -13.47 -4.38
CA VAL A 488 12.46 -12.76 -5.67
C VAL A 488 13.82 -12.07 -5.79
N PRO A 489 14.72 -12.51 -6.65
CA PRO A 489 15.99 -11.83 -6.80
C PRO A 489 15.68 -10.48 -7.44
N VAL A 490 16.07 -9.39 -6.79
CA VAL A 490 16.35 -8.14 -7.49
C VAL A 490 17.55 -8.48 -8.37
N THR A 491 17.30 -8.89 -9.60
CA THR A 491 18.36 -9.19 -10.57
C THR A 491 18.92 -7.85 -11.02
N LEU A 492 19.92 -7.37 -10.32
CA LEU A 492 20.84 -6.37 -10.87
C LEU A 492 21.52 -7.05 -12.05
N GLY A 493 21.05 -6.76 -13.27
CA GLY A 493 21.64 -7.31 -14.49
C GLY A 493 23.10 -6.90 -14.56
N ALA A 494 23.99 -7.89 -14.64
CA ALA A 494 25.41 -7.63 -14.88
C ALA A 494 25.59 -6.86 -16.20
N PRO A 495 26.52 -5.91 -16.27
CA PRO A 495 26.82 -5.21 -17.53
C PRO A 495 27.38 -6.21 -18.54
N ARG A 496 26.82 -6.18 -19.76
CA ARG A 496 27.45 -6.76 -20.95
C ARG A 496 28.41 -5.77 -21.57
#